data_736680652dd4be7c5f3dc565cb101170
#
_entry.id   736680652dd4be7c5f3dc565cb101170
#
_cell.length_a   1.000
_cell.length_b   1.000
_cell.length_c   1.000
_cell.angle_alpha   90.00
_cell.angle_beta   90.00
_cell.angle_gamma   90.00
#
_symmetry.space_group_name_H-M   'P 1'
#
loop_
_entity.id
_entity.type
_entity.pdbx_description
1 polymer ?
#
loop_
_entity_poly.entity_id
_entity_poly.type
_entity_poly.pdbx_seq_one_letter_code
_entity_poly.pdbx_strand_id
1 'polypeptide(L)'
;MRRTFIDMKEKLKIPYPVLVEGKYDRLRLLDVVDPSTQIIKTDGFGIFNRAETAALIRALAKKSRIIVLTDSDGAGKLIRSRISNLVPREQLIQLYIPQIKGKEKRKAEPSKEGTLGVEGMEHDLLRDLLAPFADGSGEAREAENPLSKTDFYIDGLSGGPDATARRDALAEQLHLPKGMTANALLAAVRLLCTYEEYLKLVGRN
;
A
#
# COMPACT_ATOMS: atom_id res chain seq x y z
N MET A 1 -27.24 23.41 -20.30
CA MET A 1 -26.22 22.32 -20.12
C MET A 1 -25.09 22.86 -19.28
N ARG A 2 -25.13 22.70 -17.95
CA ARG A 2 -24.04 23.16 -17.06
C ARG A 2 -23.03 22.01 -16.97
N ARG A 3 -21.86 22.16 -17.61
CA ARG A 3 -20.68 21.33 -17.31
C ARG A 3 -20.26 21.66 -15.88
N THR A 4 -20.47 20.72 -14.97
CA THR A 4 -19.90 20.75 -13.62
C THR A 4 -18.39 20.84 -13.80
N PHE A 5 -17.78 21.95 -13.39
CA PHE A 5 -16.33 22.05 -13.22
C PHE A 5 -15.97 21.02 -12.15
N ILE A 6 -15.44 19.88 -12.56
CA ILE A 6 -14.71 18.99 -11.67
C ILE A 6 -13.51 19.80 -11.24
N ASP A 7 -13.42 20.08 -9.95
CA ASP A 7 -12.27 20.68 -9.30
C ASP A 7 -11.05 19.81 -9.62
N MET A 8 -10.29 20.18 -10.63
CA MET A 8 -9.10 19.46 -11.07
C MET A 8 -7.99 19.77 -10.07
N LYS A 9 -8.03 19.13 -8.90
CA LYS A 9 -6.89 19.14 -7.96
C LYS A 9 -5.62 18.80 -8.75
N GLU A 10 -4.57 19.58 -8.56
CA GLU A 10 -3.27 19.34 -9.19
C GLU A 10 -2.81 17.90 -8.96
N LYS A 11 -2.34 17.23 -10.01
CA LYS A 11 -1.89 15.84 -9.92
C LYS A 11 -0.61 15.74 -9.11
N LEU A 12 -0.52 14.68 -8.30
CA LEU A 12 0.63 14.43 -7.44
C LEU A 12 1.85 14.00 -8.27
N LYS A 13 2.97 14.65 -8.10
CA LYS A 13 4.24 14.24 -8.70
C LYS A 13 4.97 13.31 -7.75
N ILE A 14 4.88 12.01 -8.01
CA ILE A 14 5.53 10.98 -7.19
C ILE A 14 6.91 10.69 -7.75
N PRO A 15 7.99 10.93 -6.99
CA PRO A 15 9.36 10.72 -7.46
C PRO A 15 9.78 9.24 -7.53
N TYR A 16 8.98 8.34 -6.97
CA TYR A 16 9.25 6.91 -6.91
C TYR A 16 8.51 6.16 -8.00
N PRO A 17 9.08 5.08 -8.56
CA PRO A 17 8.32 4.12 -9.36
C PRO A 17 7.20 3.51 -8.51
N VAL A 18 6.00 3.40 -9.09
CA VAL A 18 4.84 2.78 -8.45
C VAL A 18 4.54 1.46 -9.16
N LEU A 19 4.63 0.34 -8.44
CA LEU A 19 4.23 -0.98 -8.92
C LEU A 19 2.75 -1.20 -8.63
N VAL A 20 2.00 -1.56 -9.66
CA VAL A 20 0.58 -1.94 -9.58
C VAL A 20 0.35 -3.30 -10.22
N GLU A 21 -0.79 -3.93 -9.93
CA GLU A 21 -1.08 -5.25 -10.44
C GLU A 21 -1.37 -5.25 -11.94
N GLY A 22 -2.26 -4.37 -12.42
CA GLY A 22 -2.78 -4.45 -13.77
C GLY A 22 -2.97 -3.12 -14.48
N LYS A 23 -3.57 -3.24 -15.67
CA LYS A 23 -3.86 -2.10 -16.56
C LYS A 23 -4.83 -1.09 -15.93
N TYR A 24 -5.86 -1.58 -15.26
CA TYR A 24 -6.92 -0.71 -14.73
C TYR A 24 -6.47 0.04 -13.48
N ASP A 25 -5.62 -0.57 -12.64
CA ASP A 25 -4.96 0.12 -11.52
C ASP A 25 -4.09 1.26 -12.02
N ARG A 26 -3.30 1.00 -13.08
CA ARG A 26 -2.50 2.04 -13.73
C ARG A 26 -3.37 3.19 -14.24
N LEU A 27 -4.49 2.88 -14.91
CA LEU A 27 -5.40 3.91 -15.41
C LEU A 27 -5.98 4.73 -14.26
N ARG A 28 -6.39 4.06 -13.17
CA ARG A 28 -6.93 4.72 -11.99
C ARG A 28 -5.92 5.64 -11.32
N LEU A 29 -4.66 5.22 -11.22
CA LEU A 29 -3.59 6.07 -10.69
C LEU A 29 -3.31 7.29 -11.56
N LEU A 30 -3.36 7.17 -12.88
CA LEU A 30 -3.16 8.30 -13.80
C LEU A 30 -4.21 9.41 -13.65
N ASP A 31 -5.33 9.14 -12.98
CA ASP A 31 -6.31 10.18 -12.64
C ASP A 31 -5.81 11.07 -11.50
N VAL A 32 -4.93 10.59 -10.62
CA VAL A 32 -4.46 11.29 -9.41
C VAL A 32 -2.99 11.68 -9.42
N VAL A 33 -2.14 10.97 -10.19
CA VAL A 33 -0.70 11.27 -10.27
C VAL A 33 -0.32 11.91 -11.60
N ASP A 34 0.73 12.72 -11.58
CA ASP A 34 1.30 13.35 -12.76
C ASP A 34 1.77 12.28 -13.77
N PRO A 35 1.58 12.50 -15.09
CA PRO A 35 2.01 11.56 -16.12
C PRO A 35 3.51 11.24 -16.12
N SER A 36 4.36 12.09 -15.51
CA SER A 36 5.79 11.82 -15.34
C SER A 36 6.09 10.75 -14.29
N THR A 37 5.12 10.42 -13.43
CA THR A 37 5.25 9.33 -12.44
C THR A 37 5.38 7.98 -13.16
N GLN A 38 6.43 7.26 -12.87
CA GLN A 38 6.69 5.95 -13.47
C GLN A 38 5.77 4.88 -12.84
N ILE A 39 4.74 4.45 -13.57
CA ILE A 39 3.84 3.38 -13.11
C ILE A 39 4.14 2.10 -13.88
N ILE A 40 4.49 1.03 -13.16
CA ILE A 40 4.88 -0.27 -13.69
C ILE A 40 3.82 -1.30 -13.34
N LYS A 41 3.36 -2.05 -14.32
CA LYS A 41 2.44 -3.17 -14.11
C LYS A 41 3.21 -4.46 -13.88
N THR A 42 2.75 -5.24 -12.92
CA THR A 42 3.27 -6.59 -12.71
C THR A 42 2.58 -7.62 -13.61
N ASP A 43 1.48 -7.21 -14.28
CA ASP A 43 0.60 -8.08 -15.07
C ASP A 43 0.14 -9.31 -14.27
N GLY A 44 -0.27 -9.08 -13.02
CA GLY A 44 -0.68 -10.10 -12.08
C GLY A 44 0.43 -11.14 -11.86
N PHE A 45 0.13 -12.40 -12.18
CA PHE A 45 1.11 -13.48 -12.09
C PHE A 45 2.22 -13.43 -13.17
N GLY A 46 2.15 -12.51 -14.14
CA GLY A 46 3.18 -12.33 -15.16
C GLY A 46 4.56 -12.00 -14.61
N ILE A 47 4.63 -11.32 -13.43
CA ILE A 47 5.88 -11.06 -12.71
C ILE A 47 6.65 -12.36 -12.36
N PHE A 48 5.94 -13.49 -12.24
CA PHE A 48 6.54 -14.78 -11.89
C PHE A 48 7.24 -15.44 -13.08
N ASN A 49 6.83 -15.10 -14.31
CA ASN A 49 7.26 -15.79 -15.54
C ASN A 49 8.12 -14.92 -16.44
N ARG A 50 8.30 -13.61 -16.14
CA ARG A 50 9.06 -12.69 -16.98
C ARG A 50 10.33 -12.22 -16.27
N ALA A 51 11.46 -12.78 -16.69
CA ALA A 51 12.78 -12.39 -16.15
C ALA A 51 13.06 -10.89 -16.34
N GLU A 52 12.55 -10.28 -17.41
CA GLU A 52 12.72 -8.86 -17.73
C GLU A 52 12.05 -7.97 -16.68
N THR A 53 10.83 -8.31 -16.23
CA THR A 53 10.12 -7.54 -15.19
C THR A 53 10.89 -7.58 -13.87
N ALA A 54 11.39 -8.74 -13.48
CA ALA A 54 12.20 -8.88 -12.28
C ALA A 54 13.53 -8.11 -12.40
N ALA A 55 14.17 -8.13 -13.55
CA ALA A 55 15.39 -7.36 -13.82
C ALA A 55 15.14 -5.85 -13.76
N LEU A 56 14.03 -5.37 -14.33
CA LEU A 56 13.61 -3.98 -14.26
C LEU A 56 13.39 -3.53 -12.81
N ILE A 57 12.65 -4.30 -12.01
CA ILE A 57 12.40 -3.99 -10.60
C ILE A 57 13.72 -3.89 -9.83
N ARG A 58 14.64 -4.84 -10.01
CA ARG A 58 15.96 -4.79 -9.37
C ARG A 58 16.78 -3.57 -9.81
N ALA A 59 16.72 -3.19 -11.08
CA ALA A 59 17.44 -2.05 -11.61
C ALA A 59 16.87 -0.73 -11.03
N LEU A 60 15.57 -0.62 -10.89
CA LEU A 60 14.92 0.54 -10.28
C LEU A 60 15.23 0.63 -8.78
N ALA A 61 15.18 -0.48 -8.06
CA ALA A 61 15.50 -0.53 -6.63
C ALA A 61 16.94 -0.09 -6.32
N LYS A 62 17.87 -0.21 -7.26
CA LYS A 62 19.23 0.33 -7.11
C LYS A 62 19.29 1.86 -7.19
N LYS A 63 18.27 2.50 -7.76
CA LYS A 63 18.26 3.96 -7.99
C LYS A 63 17.40 4.71 -6.97
N SER A 64 16.29 4.11 -6.55
CA SER A 64 15.35 4.72 -5.62
C SER A 64 14.51 3.65 -4.92
N ARG A 65 13.80 4.04 -3.86
CA ARG A 65 12.74 3.21 -3.30
C ARG A 65 11.62 3.02 -4.33
N ILE A 66 10.83 1.97 -4.14
CA ILE A 66 9.71 1.59 -5.02
C ILE A 66 8.45 1.48 -4.18
N ILE A 67 7.41 2.19 -4.59
CA ILE A 67 6.07 2.04 -3.99
C ILE A 67 5.41 0.78 -4.56
N VAL A 68 4.92 -0.09 -3.69
CA VAL A 68 4.14 -1.28 -4.06
C VAL A 68 2.69 -1.04 -3.65
N LEU A 69 1.81 -0.87 -4.62
CA LEU A 69 0.39 -0.63 -4.44
C LEU A 69 -0.40 -1.69 -5.20
N THR A 70 -0.84 -2.72 -4.48
CA THR A 70 -1.65 -3.83 -5.02
C THR A 70 -2.93 -3.99 -4.22
N ASP A 71 -3.86 -4.77 -4.74
CA ASP A 71 -5.10 -5.09 -4.05
C ASP A 71 -4.83 -5.72 -2.67
N SER A 72 -5.79 -5.58 -1.77
CA SER A 72 -5.69 -6.10 -0.39
C SER A 72 -6.23 -7.53 -0.28
N ASP A 73 -6.23 -8.26 -1.39
CA ASP A 73 -6.68 -9.65 -1.52
C ASP A 73 -5.51 -10.67 -1.52
N GLY A 74 -5.84 -11.95 -1.72
CA GLY A 74 -4.86 -13.04 -1.77
C GLY A 74 -3.87 -12.91 -2.93
N ALA A 75 -4.30 -12.42 -4.09
CA ALA A 75 -3.44 -12.20 -5.25
C ALA A 75 -2.43 -11.07 -4.99
N GLY A 76 -2.89 -9.93 -4.49
CA GLY A 76 -2.03 -8.82 -4.11
C GLY A 76 -1.00 -9.19 -3.03
N LYS A 77 -1.39 -10.00 -2.02
CA LYS A 77 -0.45 -10.53 -1.01
C LYS A 77 0.66 -11.37 -1.64
N LEU A 78 0.33 -12.22 -2.63
CA LEU A 78 1.31 -13.06 -3.30
C LEU A 78 2.28 -12.22 -4.16
N ILE A 79 1.76 -11.20 -4.88
CA ILE A 79 2.59 -10.27 -5.66
C ILE A 79 3.57 -9.52 -4.73
N ARG A 80 3.09 -8.98 -3.60
CA ARG A 80 3.94 -8.32 -2.59
C ARG A 80 5.04 -9.23 -2.06
N SER A 81 4.71 -10.48 -1.73
CA SER A 81 5.67 -11.47 -1.28
C SER A 81 6.77 -11.71 -2.32
N ARG A 82 6.40 -11.81 -3.60
CA ARG A 82 7.38 -11.98 -4.69
C ARG A 82 8.28 -10.78 -4.85
N ILE A 83 7.72 -9.57 -4.86
CA ILE A 83 8.51 -8.33 -4.96
C ILE A 83 9.49 -8.24 -3.78
N SER A 84 9.05 -8.57 -2.56
CA SER A 84 9.91 -8.59 -1.36
C SER A 84 11.05 -9.62 -1.42
N ASN A 85 10.93 -10.65 -2.29
CA ASN A 85 12.00 -11.61 -2.53
C ASN A 85 12.95 -11.17 -3.68
N LEU A 86 12.58 -10.14 -4.45
CA LEU A 86 13.39 -9.65 -5.56
C LEU A 86 14.38 -8.56 -5.13
N VAL A 87 14.01 -7.74 -4.15
CA VAL A 87 14.76 -6.55 -3.73
C VAL A 87 14.75 -6.41 -2.20
N PRO A 88 15.77 -5.74 -1.62
CA PRO A 88 15.82 -5.47 -0.19
C PRO A 88 14.59 -4.72 0.31
N ARG A 89 14.16 -5.03 1.51
CA ARG A 89 12.94 -4.47 2.11
C ARG A 89 13.00 -2.94 2.24
N GLU A 90 14.17 -2.42 2.52
CA GLU A 90 14.45 -0.99 2.69
C GLU A 90 14.19 -0.20 1.39
N GLN A 91 14.21 -0.88 0.25
CA GLN A 91 13.92 -0.31 -1.06
C GLN A 91 12.42 -0.35 -1.40
N LEU A 92 11.57 -0.89 -0.52
CA LEU A 92 10.14 -1.02 -0.77
C LEU A 92 9.33 -0.15 0.19
N ILE A 93 8.38 0.59 -0.37
CA ILE A 93 7.32 1.28 0.35
C ILE A 93 6.05 0.48 0.09
N GLN A 94 5.61 -0.27 1.10
CA GLN A 94 4.41 -1.12 0.97
C GLN A 94 3.16 -0.31 1.34
N LEU A 95 2.42 0.18 0.34
CA LEU A 95 1.15 0.86 0.56
C LEU A 95 -0.03 -0.12 0.42
N TYR A 96 -1.01 0.05 1.28
CA TYR A 96 -2.20 -0.77 1.33
C TYR A 96 -3.44 0.07 1.13
N ILE A 97 -4.31 -0.34 0.19
CA ILE A 97 -5.64 0.24 0.09
C ILE A 97 -6.55 -0.32 1.19
N PRO A 98 -7.51 0.45 1.70
CA PRO A 98 -8.48 -0.04 2.67
C PRO A 98 -9.35 -1.14 2.07
N GLN A 99 -9.78 -2.08 2.91
CA GLN A 99 -10.73 -3.13 2.52
C GLN A 99 -12.15 -2.58 2.50
N ILE A 100 -12.58 -2.07 1.35
CA ILE A 100 -13.94 -1.56 1.13
C ILE A 100 -14.75 -2.65 0.42
N LYS A 101 -15.88 -3.05 1.01
CA LYS A 101 -16.80 -3.99 0.36
C LYS A 101 -17.38 -3.38 -0.90
N GLY A 102 -17.41 -4.17 -1.96
CA GLY A 102 -17.94 -3.71 -3.24
C GLY A 102 -17.48 -4.54 -4.42
N LYS A 103 -17.92 -4.11 -5.58
CA LYS A 103 -17.56 -4.67 -6.88
C LYS A 103 -17.20 -3.54 -7.82
N GLU A 104 -16.09 -3.67 -8.52
CA GLU A 104 -15.68 -2.72 -9.55
C GLU A 104 -16.75 -2.70 -10.68
N LYS A 105 -17.08 -1.50 -11.14
CA LYS A 105 -18.13 -1.28 -12.16
C LYS A 105 -17.93 -2.12 -13.43
N ARG A 106 -16.70 -2.41 -13.78
CA ARG A 106 -16.31 -3.17 -14.97
C ARG A 106 -16.50 -4.68 -14.83
N LYS A 107 -16.36 -5.22 -13.62
CA LYS A 107 -16.41 -6.66 -13.38
C LYS A 107 -17.85 -7.17 -13.34
N ALA A 108 -18.13 -8.33 -13.93
CA ALA A 108 -19.42 -8.99 -13.83
C ALA A 108 -19.68 -9.48 -12.40
N GLU A 109 -18.67 -10.08 -11.77
CA GLU A 109 -18.71 -10.63 -10.42
C GLU A 109 -17.75 -9.88 -9.48
N PRO A 110 -18.01 -9.82 -8.17
CA PRO A 110 -17.09 -9.26 -7.20
C PRO A 110 -15.79 -10.08 -7.13
N SER A 111 -14.76 -9.52 -6.52
CA SER A 111 -13.56 -10.28 -6.16
C SER A 111 -13.91 -11.43 -5.20
N LYS A 112 -13.04 -12.44 -5.06
CA LYS A 112 -13.26 -13.57 -4.16
C LYS A 112 -13.51 -13.13 -2.70
N GLU A 113 -12.86 -12.06 -2.28
CA GLU A 113 -13.01 -11.46 -0.95
C GLU A 113 -14.18 -10.45 -0.87
N GLY A 114 -14.83 -10.11 -2.00
CA GLY A 114 -15.93 -9.16 -2.06
C GLY A 114 -15.51 -7.71 -1.78
N THR A 115 -14.24 -7.38 -1.99
CA THR A 115 -13.67 -6.05 -1.76
C THR A 115 -13.24 -5.39 -3.07
N LEU A 116 -13.23 -4.05 -3.07
CA LEU A 116 -12.70 -3.25 -4.18
C LEU A 116 -11.18 -3.37 -4.23
N GLY A 117 -10.64 -3.48 -5.45
CA GLY A 117 -9.23 -3.31 -5.74
C GLY A 117 -8.85 -1.84 -5.97
N VAL A 118 -7.59 -1.60 -6.33
CA VAL A 118 -7.05 -0.25 -6.62
C VAL A 118 -7.89 0.46 -7.69
N GLU A 119 -8.31 -0.27 -8.74
CA GLU A 119 -9.16 0.29 -9.81
C GLU A 119 -10.50 0.83 -9.31
N GLY A 120 -11.02 0.31 -8.19
CA GLY A 120 -12.29 0.67 -7.58
C GLY A 120 -12.22 1.77 -6.52
N MET A 121 -11.03 2.18 -6.12
CA MET A 121 -10.85 3.21 -5.08
C MET A 121 -11.26 4.60 -5.56
N GLU A 122 -11.82 5.41 -4.66
CA GLU A 122 -12.09 6.83 -4.94
C GLU A 122 -10.78 7.61 -5.13
N HIS A 123 -10.82 8.65 -5.97
CA HIS A 123 -9.63 9.45 -6.31
C HIS A 123 -9.03 10.15 -5.07
N ASP A 124 -9.87 10.70 -4.20
CA ASP A 124 -9.40 11.39 -3.00
C ASP A 124 -8.69 10.42 -2.06
N LEU A 125 -9.19 9.19 -1.89
CA LEU A 125 -8.55 8.17 -1.08
C LEU A 125 -7.15 7.79 -1.62
N LEU A 126 -7.04 7.57 -2.94
CA LEU A 126 -5.73 7.28 -3.55
C LEU A 126 -4.79 8.48 -3.44
N ARG A 127 -5.33 9.68 -3.56
CA ARG A 127 -4.58 10.92 -3.39
C ARG A 127 -4.02 11.04 -1.98
N ASP A 128 -4.87 10.86 -0.96
CA ASP A 128 -4.46 10.94 0.45
C ASP A 128 -3.40 9.88 0.79
N LEU A 129 -3.53 8.68 0.23
CA LEU A 129 -2.56 7.60 0.41
C LEU A 129 -1.20 7.92 -0.22
N LEU A 130 -1.16 8.64 -1.34
CA LEU A 130 0.05 8.93 -2.10
C LEU A 130 0.66 10.31 -1.79
N ALA A 131 -0.12 11.27 -1.29
CA ALA A 131 0.33 12.62 -1.02
C ALA A 131 1.58 12.69 -0.12
N PRO A 132 1.72 11.89 0.95
CA PRO A 132 2.93 11.90 1.79
C PRO A 132 4.23 11.56 1.04
N PHE A 133 4.13 10.91 -0.12
CA PHE A 133 5.29 10.53 -0.94
C PHE A 133 5.55 11.52 -2.09
N ALA A 134 4.66 12.47 -2.30
CA ALA A 134 4.88 13.58 -3.23
C ALA A 134 5.74 14.69 -2.60
N ASP A 135 5.60 14.92 -1.30
CA ASP A 135 6.29 15.97 -0.54
C ASP A 135 7.39 15.44 0.41
N GLY A 136 7.59 14.12 0.47
CA GLY A 136 8.58 13.48 1.33
C GLY A 136 8.15 13.32 2.81
N SER A 137 6.97 13.78 3.20
CA SER A 137 6.51 13.70 4.60
C SER A 137 6.31 12.26 5.10
N GLY A 138 5.95 11.34 4.19
CA GLY A 138 5.80 9.91 4.53
C GLY A 138 7.12 9.26 4.94
N GLU A 139 8.21 9.60 4.28
CA GLU A 139 9.54 9.06 4.61
C GLU A 139 10.10 9.69 5.88
N ALA A 140 9.91 11.00 6.09
CA ALA A 140 10.26 11.67 7.32
C ALA A 140 9.51 11.04 8.51
N ARG A 141 8.21 10.82 8.37
CA ARG A 141 7.39 10.14 9.39
C ARG A 141 7.90 8.73 9.71
N GLU A 142 8.22 7.93 8.69
CA GLU A 142 8.76 6.58 8.87
C GLU A 142 10.12 6.61 9.61
N ALA A 143 10.98 7.54 9.25
CA ALA A 143 12.33 7.67 9.83
C ALA A 143 12.29 8.15 11.29
N GLU A 144 11.39 9.07 11.61
CA GLU A 144 11.25 9.66 12.94
C GLU A 144 10.42 8.80 13.90
N ASN A 145 9.64 7.84 13.41
CA ASN A 145 8.79 7.01 14.24
C ASN A 145 9.61 5.97 15.01
N PRO A 146 9.72 6.05 16.35
CA PRO A 146 10.53 5.15 17.17
C PRO A 146 9.90 3.76 17.35
N LEU A 147 8.68 3.53 16.86
CA LEU A 147 7.95 2.27 16.99
C LEU A 147 8.82 1.08 16.55
N SER A 148 8.97 0.09 17.41
CA SER A 148 9.90 -1.00 17.24
C SER A 148 9.23 -2.38 17.31
N LYS A 149 9.97 -3.42 16.99
CA LYS A 149 9.53 -4.82 17.21
C LYS A 149 9.31 -5.13 18.68
N THR A 150 10.07 -4.48 19.56
CA THR A 150 9.93 -4.62 21.02
C THR A 150 8.59 -4.08 21.48
N ASP A 151 8.14 -2.93 20.97
CA ASP A 151 6.79 -2.40 21.25
C ASP A 151 5.72 -3.39 20.79
N PHE A 152 5.83 -3.92 19.60
CA PHE A 152 4.90 -4.93 19.09
C PHE A 152 4.85 -6.19 19.95
N TYR A 153 5.97 -6.58 20.53
CA TYR A 153 6.00 -7.71 21.46
C TYR A 153 5.32 -7.36 22.79
N ILE A 154 5.64 -6.20 23.37
CA ILE A 154 5.05 -5.70 24.62
C ILE A 154 3.51 -5.59 24.48
N ASP A 155 3.03 -5.08 23.34
CA ASP A 155 1.60 -4.87 23.09
C ASP A 155 0.89 -6.16 22.62
N GLY A 156 1.61 -7.30 22.63
CA GLY A 156 1.06 -8.62 22.26
C GLY A 156 0.72 -8.75 20.76
N LEU A 157 1.29 -7.90 19.91
CA LEU A 157 1.14 -7.96 18.45
C LEU A 157 2.09 -8.96 17.81
N SER A 158 3.03 -9.53 18.59
CA SER A 158 3.94 -10.60 18.16
C SER A 158 4.25 -11.56 19.31
N GLY A 159 4.66 -12.80 18.98
CA GLY A 159 5.17 -13.78 19.95
C GLY A 159 4.15 -14.51 20.82
N GLY A 160 2.87 -14.12 20.83
CA GLY A 160 1.84 -14.76 21.65
C GLY A 160 0.77 -15.48 20.83
N PRO A 161 -0.05 -16.34 21.45
CA PRO A 161 -1.11 -17.09 20.78
C PRO A 161 -2.18 -16.15 20.16
N ASP A 162 -2.49 -15.02 20.82
CA ASP A 162 -3.50 -14.06 20.36
C ASP A 162 -2.93 -12.98 19.44
N ALA A 163 -1.64 -13.04 19.12
CA ALA A 163 -0.96 -11.98 18.38
C ALA A 163 -1.59 -11.72 17.00
N THR A 164 -2.10 -12.75 16.33
CA THR A 164 -2.78 -12.59 15.05
C THR A 164 -4.10 -11.82 15.20
N ALA A 165 -4.93 -12.21 16.18
CA ALA A 165 -6.20 -11.52 16.44
C ALA A 165 -5.98 -10.05 16.83
N ARG A 166 -4.97 -9.76 17.67
CA ARG A 166 -4.60 -8.39 18.04
C ARG A 166 -4.12 -7.57 16.85
N ARG A 167 -3.30 -8.17 15.96
CA ARG A 167 -2.90 -7.50 14.71
C ARG A 167 -4.07 -7.20 13.80
N ASP A 168 -5.00 -8.15 13.67
CA ASP A 168 -6.19 -7.96 12.84
C ASP A 168 -7.09 -6.85 13.40
N ALA A 169 -7.23 -6.73 14.71
CA ALA A 169 -7.96 -5.64 15.35
C ALA A 169 -7.29 -4.27 15.12
N LEU A 170 -5.97 -4.18 15.24
CA LEU A 170 -5.23 -2.96 14.94
C LEU A 170 -5.30 -2.61 13.44
N ALA A 171 -5.16 -3.60 12.58
CA ALA A 171 -5.28 -3.42 11.13
C ALA A 171 -6.67 -2.88 10.75
N GLU A 172 -7.73 -3.40 11.36
CA GLU A 172 -9.11 -2.95 11.12
C GLU A 172 -9.30 -1.48 11.49
N GLN A 173 -8.77 -1.03 12.64
CA GLN A 173 -8.81 0.39 13.06
C GLN A 173 -8.09 1.31 12.07
N LEU A 174 -7.04 0.81 11.41
CA LEU A 174 -6.25 1.53 10.42
C LEU A 174 -6.72 1.30 8.97
N HIS A 175 -7.85 0.63 8.79
CA HIS A 175 -8.36 0.23 7.47
C HIS A 175 -7.37 -0.60 6.64
N LEU A 176 -6.47 -1.33 7.31
CA LEU A 176 -5.49 -2.20 6.69
C LEU A 176 -6.04 -3.64 6.50
N PRO A 177 -5.45 -4.42 5.57
CA PRO A 177 -5.85 -5.82 5.37
C PRO A 177 -5.62 -6.68 6.62
N LYS A 178 -6.56 -7.56 6.92
CA LYS A 178 -6.36 -8.63 7.94
C LYS A 178 -5.32 -9.67 7.48
N GLY A 179 -4.76 -10.38 8.43
CA GLY A 179 -3.76 -11.42 8.18
C GLY A 179 -2.39 -10.88 7.81
N MET A 180 -2.06 -9.64 8.17
CA MET A 180 -0.71 -9.09 8.01
C MET A 180 0.27 -9.76 8.98
N THR A 181 1.51 -9.99 8.50
CA THR A 181 2.60 -10.38 9.42
C THR A 181 2.95 -9.22 10.36
N ALA A 182 3.53 -9.53 11.53
CA ALA A 182 3.95 -8.50 12.48
C ALA A 182 4.89 -7.45 11.83
N ASN A 183 5.82 -7.90 10.99
CA ASN A 183 6.73 -7.01 10.29
C ASN A 183 6.04 -6.13 9.23
N ALA A 184 5.04 -6.67 8.52
CA ALA A 184 4.30 -5.91 7.52
C ALA A 184 3.42 -4.85 8.18
N LEU A 185 2.72 -5.22 9.27
CA LEU A 185 1.90 -4.28 10.03
C LEU A 185 2.75 -3.19 10.69
N LEU A 186 3.89 -3.55 11.31
CA LEU A 186 4.82 -2.59 11.90
C LEU A 186 5.26 -1.53 10.87
N ALA A 187 5.66 -1.96 9.68
CA ALA A 187 6.06 -1.04 8.62
C ALA A 187 4.89 -0.12 8.18
N ALA A 188 3.69 -0.67 8.03
CA ALA A 188 2.51 0.11 7.67
C ALA A 188 2.14 1.14 8.76
N VAL A 189 2.16 0.74 10.03
CA VAL A 189 1.88 1.64 11.16
C VAL A 189 2.88 2.80 11.21
N ARG A 190 4.18 2.53 11.01
CA ARG A 190 5.21 3.59 11.00
C ARG A 190 5.01 4.62 9.90
N LEU A 191 4.42 4.23 8.78
CA LEU A 191 4.08 5.14 7.67
C LEU A 191 2.80 5.94 7.92
N LEU A 192 1.82 5.32 8.58
CA LEU A 192 0.46 5.86 8.69
C LEU A 192 0.24 6.67 9.98
N CYS A 193 0.93 6.33 11.07
CA CYS A 193 0.69 6.88 12.39
C CYS A 193 1.95 7.50 12.98
N THR A 194 1.79 8.51 13.83
CA THR A 194 2.82 8.90 14.79
C THR A 194 2.92 7.86 15.92
N TYR A 195 3.97 7.93 16.72
CA TYR A 195 4.12 7.03 17.86
C TYR A 195 3.02 7.24 18.91
N GLU A 196 2.62 8.48 19.17
CA GLU A 196 1.53 8.84 20.09
C GLU A 196 0.18 8.31 19.61
N GLU A 197 -0.10 8.39 18.31
CA GLU A 197 -1.31 7.82 17.73
C GLU A 197 -1.33 6.29 17.88
N TYR A 198 -0.20 5.63 17.63
CA TYR A 198 -0.07 4.19 17.86
C TYR A 198 -0.34 3.82 19.32
N LEU A 199 0.25 4.53 20.29
CA LEU A 199 0.03 4.26 21.71
C LEU A 199 -1.46 4.32 22.07
N LYS A 200 -2.19 5.31 21.57
CA LYS A 200 -3.65 5.42 21.77
C LYS A 200 -4.40 4.22 21.17
N LEU A 201 -4.02 3.79 19.97
CA LEU A 201 -4.67 2.67 19.28
C LEU A 201 -4.50 1.35 20.04
N VAL A 202 -3.37 1.14 20.74
CA VAL A 202 -3.11 -0.07 21.54
C VAL A 202 -3.50 0.10 23.02
N GLY A 203 -4.10 1.23 23.40
CA GLY A 203 -4.56 1.50 24.78
C GLY A 203 -3.44 1.82 25.77
N ARG A 204 -2.30 2.31 25.27
CA ARG A 204 -1.20 2.86 26.08
C ARG A 204 -1.27 4.39 26.08
N ASN A 205 -1.32 4.99 27.26
CA ASN A 205 -1.29 6.45 27.46
C ASN A 205 0.12 6.92 27.84
#